data_be8ddc6945212a96dd111636d4f37b64
#
_entry.id   be8ddc6945212a96dd111636d4f37b64
#
_cell.length_a   1.000
_cell.length_b   1.000
_cell.length_c   1.000
_cell.angle_alpha   90.00
_cell.angle_beta   90.00
_cell.angle_gamma   90.00
#
_symmetry.space_group_name_H-M   'P 1'
#
loop_
_entity.id
_entity.type
_entity.pdbx_description
1 polymer ?
#
loop_
_entity_poly.entity_id
_entity_poly.type
_entity_poly.pdbx_seq_one_letter_code
_entity_poly.pdbx_strand_id
1 'polypeptide(L)'
;MIAQKKLLIVEEALKGYTGHWYEYNKAVTEFNRNAGIDVTIAAHKTVSQDVIDELNAIPLFEYTNWDGIYYSSSVFKRYLGIIQHNLYVYKVLDKFLSSSEGFDCVFVPTVIIYHWIAWLFLVRKYQGKKFKRLVLFIRNNAGSYPNNSNQPVFEKHSIILKKILQSYCQYIKSGVVCLGTDSKRHAIEYNLLAGVEVNVFPHPKTELESLTKHLNHATKAVTISCLGPARLEKGIDTLQKAILHLLSEKPELNAKFIIQWNQDIFNADGSKIEKYSELETSDKVEFLTSDLSSQEYNDYLTSSDCIILPYRRQAYYTRLSGIAVEAAILGIPIIYTKDTWLEDAVSEYGAGLGVENENYLDLAEKIDLMVSNIEQYQSEAIKKSLLARNYHSQDNFLQCLWGQEIKKIEKVSSSY
;
A
#
# COMPACT_ATOMS: atom_id res chain seq x y z
N MET A 1 -26.74 -0.98 28.21
CA MET A 1 -26.05 -0.48 27.00
C MET A 1 -24.73 -1.22 26.90
N ILE A 2 -24.48 -1.88 25.78
CA ILE A 2 -23.18 -2.50 25.51
C ILE A 2 -22.21 -1.33 25.27
N ALA A 3 -21.09 -1.29 25.99
CA ALA A 3 -20.10 -0.22 25.82
C ALA A 3 -19.59 -0.22 24.37
N GLN A 4 -19.58 0.94 23.73
CA GLN A 4 -19.08 1.11 22.36
C GLN A 4 -17.59 0.74 22.33
N LYS A 5 -17.18 -0.10 21.36
CA LYS A 5 -15.77 -0.44 21.17
C LYS A 5 -14.95 0.78 20.74
N LYS A 6 -13.71 0.84 21.17
CA LYS A 6 -12.78 1.95 20.88
C LYS A 6 -11.55 1.42 20.13
N LEU A 7 -11.24 2.07 18.99
CA LEU A 7 -10.03 1.85 18.20
C LEU A 7 -9.10 3.06 18.32
N LEU A 8 -7.83 2.81 18.61
CA LEU A 8 -6.76 3.79 18.43
C LEU A 8 -5.97 3.42 17.19
N ILE A 9 -5.88 4.32 16.22
CA ILE A 9 -4.94 4.23 15.10
C ILE A 9 -3.73 5.09 15.42
N VAL A 10 -2.52 4.59 15.18
CA VAL A 10 -1.28 5.34 15.43
C VAL A 10 -0.54 5.54 14.12
N GLU A 11 -0.59 6.77 13.59
CA GLU A 11 0.03 7.15 12.32
C GLU A 11 0.82 8.47 12.45
N GLU A 12 2.11 8.36 12.75
CA GLU A 12 3.00 9.51 13.00
C GLU A 12 3.17 10.42 11.77
N ALA A 13 2.94 9.89 10.57
CA ALA A 13 3.16 10.62 9.32
C ALA A 13 1.90 11.35 8.81
N LEU A 14 0.76 11.21 9.47
CA LEU A 14 -0.48 11.87 9.07
C LEU A 14 -0.42 13.36 9.39
N LYS A 15 -0.32 14.21 8.35
CA LYS A 15 -0.24 15.68 8.46
C LYS A 15 -1.36 16.41 7.73
N GLY A 16 -1.89 15.82 6.65
CA GLY A 16 -2.92 16.45 5.80
C GLY A 16 -3.47 15.46 4.79
N TYR A 17 -4.15 15.96 3.79
CA TYR A 17 -4.82 15.16 2.74
C TYR A 17 -3.88 14.50 1.74
N THR A 18 -2.60 14.78 1.76
CA THR A 18 -1.66 14.28 0.76
C THR A 18 -1.18 12.88 1.06
N GLY A 19 -1.21 12.03 0.01
CA GLY A 19 -0.59 10.73 0.01
C GLY A 19 -1.41 9.61 0.64
N HIS A 20 -0.83 8.42 0.58
CA HIS A 20 -1.48 7.17 1.01
C HIS A 20 -1.76 7.10 2.53
N TRP A 21 -1.13 7.92 3.36
CA TRP A 21 -1.41 7.95 4.80
C TRP A 21 -2.81 8.45 5.09
N TYR A 22 -3.27 9.49 4.40
CA TYR A 22 -4.62 10.00 4.59
C TYR A 22 -5.66 9.01 4.08
N GLU A 23 -5.58 8.63 2.81
CA GLU A 23 -6.57 7.74 2.17
C GLU A 23 -6.71 6.39 2.90
N TYR A 24 -5.59 5.80 3.30
CA TYR A 24 -5.60 4.54 4.05
C TYR A 24 -6.27 4.69 5.43
N ASN A 25 -5.89 5.72 6.19
CA ASN A 25 -6.45 5.94 7.52
C ASN A 25 -7.92 6.37 7.47
N LYS A 26 -8.32 7.14 6.44
CA LYS A 26 -9.72 7.45 6.14
C LYS A 26 -10.52 6.19 5.94
N ALA A 27 -10.10 5.31 5.03
CA ALA A 27 -10.79 4.06 4.76
C ALA A 27 -10.93 3.17 6.01
N VAL A 28 -9.85 3.01 6.79
CA VAL A 28 -9.89 2.25 8.06
C VAL A 28 -10.85 2.89 9.05
N THR A 29 -10.87 4.23 9.15
CA THR A 29 -11.75 4.96 10.04
C THR A 29 -13.21 4.78 9.65
N GLU A 30 -13.55 4.94 8.37
CA GLU A 30 -14.90 4.78 7.86
C GLU A 30 -15.41 3.35 8.06
N PHE A 31 -14.61 2.33 7.74
CA PHE A 31 -14.97 0.93 7.98
C PHE A 31 -15.34 0.65 9.44
N ASN A 32 -14.56 1.19 10.37
CA ASN A 32 -14.82 0.99 11.79
C ASN A 32 -16.02 1.79 12.27
N ARG A 33 -16.18 3.06 11.85
CA ARG A 33 -17.34 3.88 12.19
C ARG A 33 -18.64 3.29 11.66
N ASN A 34 -18.64 2.76 10.43
CA ASN A 34 -19.79 2.06 9.86
C ASN A 34 -20.20 0.82 10.68
N ALA A 35 -19.24 0.18 11.35
CA ALA A 35 -19.47 -0.92 12.29
C ALA A 35 -19.82 -0.45 13.73
N GLY A 36 -20.04 0.85 13.95
CA GLY A 36 -20.40 1.42 15.26
C GLY A 36 -19.24 1.53 16.25
N ILE A 37 -17.99 1.53 15.76
CA ILE A 37 -16.78 1.60 16.57
C ILE A 37 -16.32 3.05 16.67
N ASP A 38 -15.97 3.51 17.88
CA ASP A 38 -15.37 4.82 18.11
C ASP A 38 -13.88 4.78 17.72
N VAL A 39 -13.46 5.71 16.83
CA VAL A 39 -12.11 5.74 16.27
C VAL A 39 -11.42 7.04 16.63
N THR A 40 -10.22 6.91 17.18
CA THR A 40 -9.30 8.02 17.44
C THR A 40 -7.99 7.76 16.69
N ILE A 41 -7.42 8.79 16.04
CA ILE A 41 -6.12 8.69 15.38
C ILE A 41 -5.08 9.53 16.14
N ALA A 42 -4.01 8.91 16.61
CA ALA A 42 -2.83 9.62 17.10
C ALA A 42 -1.95 10.00 15.89
N ALA A 43 -1.90 11.30 15.59
CA ALA A 43 -1.30 11.85 14.37
C ALA A 43 -0.09 12.76 14.68
N HIS A 44 0.53 13.28 13.61
CA HIS A 44 1.59 14.28 13.73
C HIS A 44 1.07 15.60 14.32
N LYS A 45 1.90 16.33 15.07
CA LYS A 45 1.53 17.63 15.69
C LYS A 45 1.11 18.70 14.68
N THR A 46 1.56 18.62 13.45
CA THR A 46 1.18 19.56 12.37
C THR A 46 0.03 19.05 11.51
N VAL A 47 -0.75 18.09 11.99
CA VAL A 47 -1.95 17.64 11.29
C VAL A 47 -2.92 18.80 11.12
N SER A 48 -3.49 18.95 9.90
CA SER A 48 -4.41 20.05 9.59
C SER A 48 -5.72 19.94 10.38
N GLN A 49 -6.34 21.09 10.67
CA GLN A 49 -7.59 21.12 11.45
C GLN A 49 -8.70 20.33 10.77
N ASP A 50 -8.81 20.43 9.44
CA ASP A 50 -9.83 19.70 8.67
C ASP A 50 -9.69 18.18 8.85
N VAL A 51 -8.46 17.63 8.85
CA VAL A 51 -8.20 16.20 9.11
C VAL A 51 -8.48 15.83 10.56
N ILE A 52 -8.22 16.76 11.51
CA ILE A 52 -8.59 16.55 12.93
C ILE A 52 -10.10 16.37 13.04
N ASP A 53 -10.86 17.28 12.44
CA ASP A 53 -12.33 17.31 12.55
C ASP A 53 -12.96 16.10 11.82
N GLU A 54 -12.44 15.74 10.64
CA GLU A 54 -12.96 14.62 9.85
C GLU A 54 -12.64 13.26 10.49
N LEU A 55 -11.40 13.04 10.87
CA LEU A 55 -10.91 11.72 11.30
C LEU A 55 -10.85 11.53 12.82
N ASN A 56 -11.19 12.54 13.64
CA ASN A 56 -11.00 12.54 15.08
C ASN A 56 -9.51 12.32 15.45
N ALA A 57 -8.62 13.08 14.78
CA ALA A 57 -7.20 12.96 14.99
C ALA A 57 -6.73 13.79 16.19
N ILE A 58 -5.77 13.25 16.94
CA ILE A 58 -5.12 13.92 18.07
C ILE A 58 -3.69 14.26 17.66
N PRO A 59 -3.27 15.53 17.65
CA PRO A 59 -1.90 15.94 17.35
C PRO A 59 -0.96 15.51 18.48
N LEU A 60 -0.21 14.43 18.28
CA LEU A 60 0.59 13.79 19.31
C LEU A 60 2.09 13.75 18.99
N PHE A 61 2.46 13.41 17.76
CA PHE A 61 3.85 13.16 17.38
C PHE A 61 4.53 14.39 16.77
N GLU A 62 5.75 14.66 17.19
CA GLU A 62 6.60 15.76 16.71
C GLU A 62 7.56 15.31 15.60
N TYR A 63 7.91 14.03 15.63
CA TYR A 63 8.81 13.39 14.69
C TYR A 63 8.13 12.18 14.08
N THR A 64 8.54 11.84 12.85
CA THR A 64 8.06 10.67 12.12
C THR A 64 9.18 9.67 11.91
N ASN A 65 8.83 8.43 11.61
CA ASN A 65 9.76 7.39 11.16
C ASN A 65 10.41 7.67 9.78
N TRP A 66 9.98 8.74 9.10
CA TRP A 66 10.52 9.19 7.81
C TRP A 66 11.51 10.35 7.94
N ASP A 67 11.82 10.79 9.16
CA ASP A 67 12.75 11.89 9.38
C ASP A 67 14.20 11.48 9.09
N GLY A 68 14.98 12.41 8.53
CA GLY A 68 16.25 12.16 7.87
C GLY A 68 17.39 11.52 8.69
N ILE A 69 17.25 11.41 10.03
CA ILE A 69 18.26 10.80 10.90
C ILE A 69 18.49 9.31 10.56
N TYR A 70 17.48 8.61 10.04
CA TYR A 70 17.55 7.19 9.65
C TYR A 70 18.27 6.98 8.31
N TYR A 71 18.43 8.04 7.53
CA TYR A 71 19.05 8.04 6.22
C TYR A 71 20.51 8.53 6.24
N SER A 72 21.08 8.71 7.44
CA SER A 72 22.48 9.11 7.59
C SER A 72 23.42 8.07 6.96
N SER A 73 24.46 8.52 6.27
CA SER A 73 25.53 7.66 5.75
C SER A 73 26.31 6.94 6.86
N SER A 74 26.36 7.55 8.06
CA SER A 74 27.01 6.95 9.23
C SER A 74 26.13 5.87 9.87
N VAL A 75 26.61 4.63 9.89
CA VAL A 75 25.97 3.48 10.52
C VAL A 75 25.68 3.75 12.01
N PHE A 76 26.65 4.36 12.73
CA PHE A 76 26.49 4.69 14.16
C PHE A 76 25.33 5.69 14.38
N LYS A 77 25.26 6.75 13.57
CA LYS A 77 24.16 7.73 13.66
C LYS A 77 22.81 7.10 13.40
N ARG A 78 22.72 6.15 12.43
CA ARG A 78 21.48 5.41 12.16
C ARG A 78 21.03 4.58 13.35
N TYR A 79 21.92 3.81 13.98
CA TYR A 79 21.57 3.03 15.19
C TYR A 79 21.17 3.91 16.35
N LEU A 80 21.88 5.03 16.57
CA LEU A 80 21.51 5.99 17.61
C LEU A 80 20.12 6.58 17.34
N GLY A 81 19.81 6.95 16.09
CA GLY A 81 18.50 7.41 15.67
C GLY A 81 17.39 6.41 15.94
N ILE A 82 17.63 5.11 15.65
CA ILE A 82 16.67 4.05 15.95
C ILE A 82 16.37 3.97 17.45
N ILE A 83 17.40 4.02 18.28
CA ILE A 83 17.23 3.99 19.74
C ILE A 83 16.46 5.22 20.23
N GLN A 84 16.84 6.40 19.76
CA GLN A 84 16.19 7.66 20.15
C GLN A 84 14.71 7.66 19.73
N HIS A 85 14.40 7.19 18.52
CA HIS A 85 13.03 7.12 18.04
C HIS A 85 12.18 6.14 18.87
N ASN A 86 12.68 4.94 19.17
CA ASN A 86 11.96 4.01 20.04
C ASN A 86 11.69 4.59 21.44
N LEU A 87 12.67 5.28 22.03
CA LEU A 87 12.49 5.94 23.30
C LEU A 87 11.47 7.08 23.22
N TYR A 88 11.49 7.84 22.13
CA TYR A 88 10.55 8.92 21.88
C TYR A 88 9.12 8.39 21.73
N VAL A 89 8.89 7.45 20.83
CA VAL A 89 7.56 6.82 20.60
C VAL A 89 7.04 6.20 21.89
N TYR A 90 7.89 5.45 22.62
CA TYR A 90 7.52 4.89 23.91
C TYR A 90 7.05 5.98 24.89
N LYS A 91 7.83 7.04 25.08
CA LYS A 91 7.49 8.11 26.04
C LYS A 91 6.19 8.85 25.68
N VAL A 92 6.01 9.15 24.38
CA VAL A 92 4.81 9.83 23.89
C VAL A 92 3.56 8.98 24.12
N LEU A 93 3.60 7.72 23.69
CA LEU A 93 2.48 6.80 23.82
C LEU A 93 2.27 6.36 25.30
N ASP A 94 3.31 6.24 26.08
CA ASP A 94 3.21 5.95 27.52
C ASP A 94 2.43 7.05 28.25
N LYS A 95 2.78 8.31 28.00
CA LYS A 95 2.06 9.46 28.57
C LYS A 95 0.60 9.49 28.13
N PHE A 96 0.34 9.29 26.82
CA PHE A 96 -1.01 9.30 26.27
C PHE A 96 -1.86 8.15 26.81
N LEU A 97 -1.38 6.91 26.74
CA LEU A 97 -2.11 5.74 27.20
C LEU A 97 -2.36 5.75 28.71
N SER A 98 -1.40 6.24 29.52
CA SER A 98 -1.58 6.31 30.97
C SER A 98 -2.76 7.20 31.37
N SER A 99 -2.99 8.30 30.65
CA SER A 99 -4.08 9.24 30.91
C SER A 99 -5.40 8.89 30.21
N SER A 100 -5.39 7.98 29.23
CA SER A 100 -6.59 7.56 28.51
C SER A 100 -7.43 6.56 29.31
N GLU A 101 -8.71 6.42 28.96
CA GLU A 101 -9.56 5.33 29.48
C GLU A 101 -9.15 3.95 28.93
N GLY A 102 -8.42 3.92 27.82
CA GLY A 102 -7.99 2.72 27.12
C GLY A 102 -8.81 2.44 25.84
N PHE A 103 -8.36 1.44 25.11
CA PHE A 103 -8.91 1.05 23.79
C PHE A 103 -9.12 -0.46 23.74
N ASP A 104 -10.08 -0.90 22.95
CA ASP A 104 -10.22 -2.35 22.67
C ASP A 104 -9.14 -2.84 21.71
N CYS A 105 -8.83 -2.03 20.69
CA CYS A 105 -7.78 -2.32 19.74
C CYS A 105 -6.88 -1.08 19.50
N VAL A 106 -5.59 -1.34 19.37
CA VAL A 106 -4.61 -0.36 18.86
C VAL A 106 -4.12 -0.88 17.51
N PHE A 107 -4.23 -0.08 16.47
CA PHE A 107 -3.78 -0.39 15.11
C PHE A 107 -2.65 0.55 14.68
N VAL A 108 -1.55 -0.01 14.24
CA VAL A 108 -0.38 0.70 13.73
C VAL A 108 -0.23 0.38 12.25
N PRO A 109 -0.72 1.23 11.33
CA PRO A 109 -0.79 0.95 9.89
C PRO A 109 0.56 0.76 9.22
N THR A 110 1.63 1.27 9.84
CA THR A 110 2.99 1.15 9.31
C THR A 110 3.98 0.97 10.45
N VAL A 111 4.48 -0.26 10.62
CA VAL A 111 5.59 -0.55 11.52
C VAL A 111 6.83 -0.83 10.69
N ILE A 112 7.83 0.01 10.85
CA ILE A 112 9.14 -0.21 10.26
C ILE A 112 10.13 -0.67 11.33
N ILE A 113 11.31 -1.10 10.91
CA ILE A 113 12.35 -1.66 11.78
C ILE A 113 12.67 -0.77 13.00
N TYR A 114 12.36 0.51 12.92
CA TYR A 114 12.69 1.50 13.94
C TYR A 114 11.72 1.56 15.14
N HIS A 115 10.55 0.92 15.06
CA HIS A 115 9.49 1.03 16.07
C HIS A 115 9.29 -0.22 16.95
N TRP A 116 9.75 -1.38 16.52
CA TRP A 116 9.43 -2.66 17.14
C TRP A 116 9.68 -2.71 18.63
N ILE A 117 10.75 -2.08 19.12
CA ILE A 117 11.14 -2.13 20.54
C ILE A 117 10.18 -1.30 21.39
N ALA A 118 9.78 -0.11 20.92
CA ALA A 118 8.81 0.74 21.62
C ALA A 118 7.50 -0.01 21.87
N TRP A 119 6.96 -0.64 20.83
CA TRP A 119 5.73 -1.41 20.91
C TRP A 119 5.84 -2.63 21.82
N LEU A 120 6.99 -3.30 21.85
CA LEU A 120 7.24 -4.42 22.76
C LEU A 120 7.15 -3.98 24.23
N PHE A 121 7.72 -2.83 24.59
CA PHE A 121 7.60 -2.28 25.93
C PHE A 121 6.18 -1.83 26.27
N LEU A 122 5.47 -1.23 25.33
CA LEU A 122 4.07 -0.84 25.51
C LEU A 122 3.15 -2.05 25.75
N VAL A 123 3.34 -3.13 24.96
CA VAL A 123 2.59 -4.37 25.17
C VAL A 123 2.84 -4.92 26.58
N ARG A 124 4.09 -5.03 27.00
CA ARG A 124 4.45 -5.51 28.35
C ARG A 124 3.78 -4.72 29.46
N LYS A 125 3.67 -3.40 29.30
CA LYS A 125 3.11 -2.52 30.32
C LYS A 125 1.59 -2.46 30.30
N TYR A 126 0.97 -2.45 29.12
CA TYR A 126 -0.41 -2.01 28.94
C TYR A 126 -1.40 -3.07 28.45
N GLN A 127 -0.93 -4.27 28.02
CA GLN A 127 -1.84 -5.36 27.62
C GLN A 127 -2.87 -5.66 28.72
N GLY A 128 -4.14 -5.80 28.33
CA GLY A 128 -5.25 -6.05 29.25
C GLY A 128 -5.62 -4.89 30.19
N LYS A 129 -4.84 -3.78 30.20
CA LYS A 129 -5.08 -2.61 31.04
C LYS A 129 -5.56 -1.42 30.22
N LYS A 130 -4.85 -1.10 29.13
CA LYS A 130 -5.12 0.05 28.26
C LYS A 130 -5.46 -0.35 26.83
N PHE A 131 -5.14 -1.57 26.45
CA PHE A 131 -5.66 -2.18 25.21
C PHE A 131 -5.73 -3.72 25.37
N LYS A 132 -6.69 -4.31 24.65
CA LYS A 132 -6.90 -5.76 24.62
C LYS A 132 -6.15 -6.40 23.44
N ARG A 133 -6.08 -5.69 22.31
CA ARG A 133 -5.45 -6.14 21.07
C ARG A 133 -4.54 -5.06 20.51
N LEU A 134 -3.38 -5.45 19.98
CA LEU A 134 -2.46 -4.60 19.24
C LEU A 134 -2.21 -5.22 17.87
N VAL A 135 -2.48 -4.48 16.80
CA VAL A 135 -2.21 -4.89 15.42
C VAL A 135 -1.05 -4.06 14.89
N LEU A 136 0.05 -4.73 14.55
CA LEU A 136 1.27 -4.13 14.01
C LEU A 136 1.39 -4.51 12.53
N PHE A 137 1.30 -3.52 11.64
CA PHE A 137 1.21 -3.76 10.21
C PHE A 137 2.55 -3.57 9.50
N ILE A 138 3.01 -4.60 8.82
CA ILE A 138 4.30 -4.70 8.14
C ILE A 138 4.14 -4.27 6.69
N ARG A 139 4.96 -3.30 6.24
CA ARG A 139 4.96 -2.82 4.87
C ARG A 139 6.30 -2.93 4.15
N ASN A 140 7.35 -3.29 4.87
CA ASN A 140 8.70 -3.32 4.34
C ASN A 140 9.29 -4.72 4.41
N ASN A 141 10.13 -5.04 3.44
CA ASN A 141 10.89 -6.27 3.43
C ASN A 141 11.89 -6.32 4.59
N ALA A 142 12.08 -7.50 5.16
CA ALA A 142 13.15 -7.80 6.11
C ALA A 142 14.41 -8.31 5.39
N GLY A 143 14.26 -8.85 4.19
CA GLY A 143 15.32 -9.36 3.32
C GLY A 143 15.34 -8.69 1.96
N SER A 144 16.27 -9.14 1.11
CA SER A 144 16.39 -8.76 -0.28
C SER A 144 16.27 -9.99 -1.19
N TYR A 145 15.91 -9.78 -2.45
CA TYR A 145 15.70 -10.84 -3.45
C TYR A 145 16.64 -10.67 -4.65
N PRO A 146 17.96 -10.90 -4.47
CA PRO A 146 18.94 -10.71 -5.55
C PRO A 146 18.79 -11.77 -6.63
N ASN A 147 19.25 -11.44 -7.83
CA ASN A 147 19.36 -12.37 -8.97
C ASN A 147 18.05 -13.11 -9.30
N ASN A 148 16.92 -12.44 -9.19
CA ASN A 148 15.58 -13.01 -9.38
C ASN A 148 15.28 -14.23 -8.47
N SER A 149 15.95 -14.33 -7.33
CA SER A 149 15.66 -15.37 -6.34
C SER A 149 14.27 -15.17 -5.74
N ASN A 150 13.56 -16.28 -5.50
CA ASN A 150 12.33 -16.32 -4.71
C ASN A 150 12.60 -16.57 -3.22
N GLN A 151 13.86 -16.76 -2.83
CA GLN A 151 14.29 -16.90 -1.46
C GLN A 151 14.90 -15.60 -0.95
N PRO A 152 14.46 -15.08 0.19
CA PRO A 152 15.02 -13.86 0.75
C PRO A 152 16.44 -14.09 1.27
N VAL A 153 17.31 -13.13 1.02
CA VAL A 153 18.62 -13.04 1.66
C VAL A 153 18.52 -12.07 2.83
N PHE A 154 18.79 -12.57 4.02
CA PHE A 154 18.73 -11.80 5.26
C PHE A 154 20.12 -11.27 5.64
N GLU A 155 20.23 -9.96 5.78
CA GLU A 155 21.46 -9.30 6.23
C GLU A 155 21.60 -9.29 7.76
N LYS A 156 22.73 -8.83 8.27
CA LYS A 156 23.03 -8.80 9.72
C LYS A 156 21.97 -8.07 10.56
N HIS A 157 21.40 -7.00 10.03
CA HIS A 157 20.34 -6.26 10.74
C HIS A 157 19.03 -7.07 10.88
N SER A 158 18.75 -7.96 9.93
CA SER A 158 17.59 -8.86 10.00
C SER A 158 17.68 -9.85 11.16
N ILE A 159 18.91 -10.20 11.61
CA ILE A 159 19.11 -11.04 12.79
C ILE A 159 18.61 -10.34 14.06
N ILE A 160 18.82 -9.03 14.15
CA ILE A 160 18.31 -8.24 15.29
C ILE A 160 16.78 -8.22 15.24
N LEU A 161 16.21 -7.95 14.08
CA LEU A 161 14.77 -7.97 13.87
C LEU A 161 14.15 -9.33 14.21
N LYS A 162 14.80 -10.42 13.79
CA LYS A 162 14.40 -11.80 14.18
C LYS A 162 14.23 -11.94 15.68
N LYS A 163 15.24 -11.54 16.47
CA LYS A 163 15.20 -11.63 17.95
C LYS A 163 14.09 -10.78 18.55
N ILE A 164 13.86 -9.59 17.99
CA ILE A 164 12.79 -8.70 18.43
C ILE A 164 11.43 -9.35 18.15
N LEU A 165 11.21 -9.85 16.94
CA LEU A 165 9.96 -10.52 16.56
C LEU A 165 9.70 -11.77 17.41
N GLN A 166 10.73 -12.56 17.69
CA GLN A 166 10.62 -13.73 18.59
C GLN A 166 10.19 -13.33 20.00
N SER A 167 10.52 -12.11 20.46
CA SER A 167 10.04 -11.60 21.75
C SER A 167 8.53 -11.30 21.79
N TYR A 168 7.88 -11.25 20.63
CA TYR A 168 6.42 -11.12 20.51
C TYR A 168 5.68 -12.47 20.52
N CYS A 169 6.37 -13.60 20.36
CA CYS A 169 5.72 -14.91 20.16
C CYS A 169 4.67 -15.25 21.23
N GLN A 170 4.93 -14.95 22.50
CA GLN A 170 3.96 -15.20 23.58
C GLN A 170 2.68 -14.35 23.41
N TYR A 171 2.81 -13.10 22.96
CA TYR A 171 1.68 -12.18 22.76
C TYR A 171 0.92 -12.49 21.47
N ILE A 172 1.59 -13.01 20.44
CA ILE A 172 0.96 -13.50 19.20
C ILE A 172 0.14 -14.75 19.51
N LYS A 173 0.74 -15.72 20.22
CA LYS A 173 0.03 -16.96 20.62
C LYS A 173 -1.18 -16.71 21.52
N SER A 174 -1.13 -15.68 22.37
CA SER A 174 -2.27 -15.31 23.23
C SER A 174 -3.32 -14.46 22.50
N GLY A 175 -3.10 -14.06 21.25
CA GLY A 175 -4.01 -13.22 20.48
C GLY A 175 -3.97 -11.73 20.84
N VAL A 176 -3.12 -11.32 21.80
CA VAL A 176 -2.96 -9.91 22.20
C VAL A 176 -2.27 -9.11 21.09
N VAL A 177 -1.27 -9.69 20.43
CA VAL A 177 -0.60 -9.06 19.28
C VAL A 177 -0.97 -9.81 18.01
N CYS A 178 -1.35 -9.07 17.00
CA CYS A 178 -1.52 -9.54 15.62
C CYS A 178 -0.48 -8.83 14.74
N LEU A 179 0.36 -9.59 14.07
CA LEU A 179 1.18 -9.05 13.00
C LEU A 179 0.36 -9.10 11.72
N GLY A 180 0.25 -7.98 11.03
CA GLY A 180 -0.49 -7.83 9.78
C GLY A 180 0.42 -7.44 8.61
N THR A 181 0.00 -7.78 7.41
CA THR A 181 0.59 -7.31 6.14
C THR A 181 -0.48 -7.35 5.05
N ASP A 182 -0.22 -6.71 3.93
CA ASP A 182 -1.09 -6.74 2.75
C ASP A 182 -0.60 -7.70 1.64
N SER A 183 0.41 -8.52 1.94
CA SER A 183 1.05 -9.41 0.98
C SER A 183 1.34 -10.79 1.56
N LYS A 184 0.89 -11.85 0.87
CA LYS A 184 1.24 -13.23 1.22
C LYS A 184 2.75 -13.46 1.19
N ARG A 185 3.45 -12.83 0.23
CA ARG A 185 4.91 -12.95 0.10
C ARG A 185 5.62 -12.31 1.30
N HIS A 186 5.16 -11.18 1.83
CA HIS A 186 5.65 -10.61 3.09
C HIS A 186 5.39 -11.53 4.28
N ALA A 187 4.20 -12.11 4.38
CA ALA A 187 3.89 -13.04 5.47
C ALA A 187 4.83 -14.24 5.48
N ILE A 188 5.12 -14.82 4.31
CA ILE A 188 6.08 -15.91 4.14
C ILE A 188 7.49 -15.47 4.54
N GLU A 189 7.95 -14.29 4.09
CA GLU A 189 9.27 -13.74 4.40
C GLU A 189 9.49 -13.60 5.91
N TYR A 190 8.55 -13.02 6.63
CA TYR A 190 8.65 -12.83 8.08
C TYR A 190 8.53 -14.14 8.85
N ASN A 191 7.75 -15.10 8.35
CA ASN A 191 7.72 -16.45 8.89
C ASN A 191 9.08 -17.15 8.71
N LEU A 192 9.69 -17.08 7.53
CA LEU A 192 11.02 -17.61 7.26
C LEU A 192 12.09 -16.95 8.15
N LEU A 193 11.99 -15.64 8.38
CA LEU A 193 12.93 -14.91 9.21
C LEU A 193 12.85 -15.34 10.68
N ALA A 194 11.67 -15.36 11.25
CA ALA A 194 11.49 -15.38 12.71
C ALA A 194 10.57 -16.50 13.24
N GLY A 195 9.93 -17.28 12.37
CA GLY A 195 8.94 -18.29 12.76
C GLY A 195 7.67 -17.67 13.36
N VAL A 196 7.33 -16.43 13.02
CA VAL A 196 6.14 -15.73 13.51
C VAL A 196 5.00 -15.83 12.50
N GLU A 197 3.77 -15.92 13.00
CA GLU A 197 2.58 -15.84 12.18
C GLU A 197 2.30 -14.38 11.81
N VAL A 198 2.06 -14.14 10.52
CA VAL A 198 1.69 -12.82 10.00
C VAL A 198 0.40 -12.97 9.18
N ASN A 199 -0.62 -12.23 9.54
CA ASN A 199 -1.93 -12.29 8.90
C ASN A 199 -1.97 -11.39 7.67
N VAL A 200 -2.54 -11.87 6.57
CA VAL A 200 -2.72 -11.09 5.36
C VAL A 200 -4.05 -10.36 5.42
N PHE A 201 -4.00 -9.05 5.37
CA PHE A 201 -5.17 -8.17 5.37
C PHE A 201 -5.53 -7.76 3.95
N PRO A 202 -6.79 -7.61 3.63
CA PRO A 202 -7.19 -6.91 2.42
C PRO A 202 -6.77 -5.43 2.50
N HIS A 203 -6.56 -4.80 1.35
CA HIS A 203 -6.26 -3.37 1.30
C HIS A 203 -7.57 -2.58 1.47
N PRO A 204 -7.71 -1.74 2.50
CA PRO A 204 -8.94 -0.97 2.70
C PRO A 204 -9.04 0.11 1.63
N LYS A 205 -10.18 0.19 0.97
CA LYS A 205 -10.50 1.24 0.02
C LYS A 205 -11.99 1.55 0.09
N THR A 206 -12.30 2.81 0.30
CA THR A 206 -13.66 3.37 0.21
C THR A 206 -13.85 4.04 -1.16
N GLU A 207 -15.02 4.55 -1.44
CA GLU A 207 -15.34 5.38 -2.62
C GLU A 207 -15.31 4.68 -4.00
N LEU A 208 -14.52 3.62 -4.21
CA LEU A 208 -14.46 2.94 -5.53
C LEU A 208 -15.78 2.27 -5.92
N GLU A 209 -16.61 1.90 -4.96
CA GLU A 209 -17.91 1.28 -5.24
C GLU A 209 -18.87 2.24 -5.94
N SER A 210 -18.73 3.54 -5.72
CA SER A 210 -19.50 4.59 -6.38
C SER A 210 -18.97 4.97 -7.77
N LEU A 211 -17.71 4.59 -8.10
CA LEU A 211 -17.11 4.88 -9.39
C LEU A 211 -17.54 3.82 -10.41
N THR A 212 -18.19 4.29 -11.47
CA THR A 212 -18.53 3.45 -12.62
C THR A 212 -17.53 3.68 -13.74
N LYS A 213 -16.91 2.59 -14.23
CA LYS A 213 -16.10 2.69 -15.44
C LYS A 213 -17.01 2.93 -16.63
N HIS A 214 -16.71 3.95 -17.41
CA HIS A 214 -17.34 4.15 -18.73
C HIS A 214 -16.62 3.25 -19.74
N LEU A 215 -17.30 2.19 -20.20
CA LEU A 215 -16.81 1.35 -21.31
C LEU A 215 -16.68 2.22 -22.55
N ASN A 216 -15.47 2.34 -23.09
CA ASN A 216 -15.24 3.03 -24.33
C ASN A 216 -15.74 2.15 -25.49
N HIS A 217 -16.52 2.73 -26.40
CA HIS A 217 -16.95 2.06 -27.63
C HIS A 217 -15.80 2.00 -28.65
N ALA A 218 -15.83 1.03 -29.52
CA ALA A 218 -14.80 0.56 -30.47
C ALA A 218 -14.17 1.61 -31.43
N THR A 219 -14.56 2.89 -31.37
CA THR A 219 -14.06 3.96 -32.26
C THR A 219 -13.03 4.89 -31.61
N LYS A 220 -12.81 4.80 -30.30
CA LYS A 220 -11.89 5.66 -29.55
C LYS A 220 -10.53 4.97 -29.35
N ALA A 221 -9.44 5.77 -29.34
CA ALA A 221 -8.12 5.25 -28.99
C ALA A 221 -8.10 4.62 -27.61
N VAL A 222 -7.42 3.48 -27.46
CA VAL A 222 -7.27 2.76 -26.19
C VAL A 222 -6.39 3.59 -25.24
N THR A 223 -6.92 4.00 -24.12
CA THR A 223 -6.20 4.79 -23.11
C THR A 223 -5.48 3.87 -22.13
N ILE A 224 -4.14 3.93 -22.15
CA ILE A 224 -3.26 3.16 -21.27
C ILE A 224 -2.58 4.10 -20.28
N SER A 225 -2.78 3.92 -18.98
CA SER A 225 -2.29 4.86 -17.97
C SER A 225 -1.28 4.21 -17.01
N CYS A 226 -0.19 4.95 -16.73
CA CYS A 226 0.76 4.68 -15.65
C CYS A 226 0.62 5.77 -14.60
N LEU A 227 -0.16 5.51 -13.57
CA LEU A 227 -0.52 6.48 -12.54
C LEU A 227 0.31 6.31 -11.25
N GLY A 228 0.25 7.34 -10.42
CA GLY A 228 0.96 7.45 -9.14
C GLY A 228 2.40 7.98 -9.30
N PRO A 229 2.98 8.56 -8.23
CA PRO A 229 4.25 9.30 -8.29
C PRO A 229 5.33 8.53 -9.02
N ALA A 230 6.01 9.21 -9.95
CA ALA A 230 7.06 8.62 -10.77
C ALA A 230 8.28 8.24 -9.92
N ARG A 231 8.74 7.00 -10.06
CA ARG A 231 9.91 6.46 -9.33
C ARG A 231 10.64 5.44 -10.19
N LEU A 232 11.95 5.30 -9.98
CA LEU A 232 12.75 4.32 -10.70
C LEU A 232 12.22 2.89 -10.52
N GLU A 233 11.83 2.53 -9.30
CA GLU A 233 11.27 1.21 -9.01
C GLU A 233 9.94 0.92 -9.69
N LYS A 234 9.28 1.94 -10.24
CA LYS A 234 8.06 1.76 -11.06
C LYS A 234 8.34 1.52 -12.54
N GLY A 235 9.60 1.43 -12.96
CA GLY A 235 10.00 1.05 -14.32
C GLY A 235 9.65 2.08 -15.38
N ILE A 236 9.56 3.36 -15.01
CA ILE A 236 9.24 4.46 -15.95
C ILE A 236 10.24 4.54 -17.10
N ASP A 237 11.52 4.26 -16.86
CA ASP A 237 12.56 4.21 -17.88
C ASP A 237 12.33 3.08 -18.88
N THR A 238 11.86 1.92 -18.41
CA THR A 238 11.49 0.78 -19.25
C THR A 238 10.21 1.11 -20.04
N LEU A 239 9.24 1.77 -19.41
CA LEU A 239 7.99 2.17 -20.05
C LEU A 239 8.23 3.12 -21.22
N GLN A 240 8.97 4.19 -21.04
CA GLN A 240 9.20 5.14 -22.13
C GLN A 240 9.99 4.52 -23.30
N LYS A 241 10.94 3.59 -23.04
CA LYS A 241 11.60 2.82 -24.11
C LYS A 241 10.62 1.95 -24.89
N ALA A 242 9.72 1.27 -24.19
CA ALA A 242 8.70 0.42 -24.82
C ALA A 242 7.75 1.24 -25.69
N ILE A 243 7.27 2.38 -25.22
CA ILE A 243 6.37 3.26 -25.97
C ILE A 243 7.07 3.83 -27.19
N LEU A 244 8.31 4.34 -27.03
CA LEU A 244 9.08 4.88 -28.15
C LEU A 244 9.29 3.82 -29.23
N HIS A 245 9.74 2.62 -28.86
CA HIS A 245 9.91 1.49 -29.77
C HIS A 245 8.59 1.16 -30.49
N LEU A 246 7.51 1.03 -29.73
CA LEU A 246 6.21 0.64 -30.29
C LEU A 246 5.67 1.70 -31.26
N LEU A 247 5.76 2.99 -30.95
CA LEU A 247 5.31 4.06 -31.83
C LEU A 247 6.18 4.21 -33.08
N SER A 248 7.47 3.83 -33.03
CA SER A 248 8.34 3.79 -34.21
C SER A 248 8.00 2.66 -35.16
N GLU A 249 7.67 1.47 -34.62
CA GLU A 249 7.35 0.27 -35.40
C GLU A 249 5.89 0.27 -35.90
N LYS A 250 4.98 0.90 -35.12
CA LYS A 250 3.53 0.93 -35.37
C LYS A 250 2.95 2.33 -35.17
N PRO A 251 3.29 3.28 -36.05
CA PRO A 251 2.81 4.67 -35.92
C PRO A 251 1.28 4.79 -35.98
N GLU A 252 0.59 3.81 -36.60
CA GLU A 252 -0.87 3.73 -36.70
C GLU A 252 -1.55 3.15 -35.45
N LEU A 253 -0.80 2.73 -34.44
CA LEU A 253 -1.37 2.15 -33.20
C LEU A 253 -2.43 3.07 -32.61
N ASN A 254 -3.65 2.57 -32.46
CA ASN A 254 -4.77 3.35 -31.93
C ASN A 254 -4.78 3.33 -30.39
N ALA A 255 -3.75 3.94 -29.80
CA ALA A 255 -3.59 4.04 -28.35
C ALA A 255 -3.16 5.45 -27.92
N LYS A 256 -3.58 5.86 -26.71
CA LYS A 256 -3.09 7.03 -26.00
C LYS A 256 -2.46 6.58 -24.68
N PHE A 257 -1.29 7.15 -24.36
CA PHE A 257 -0.55 6.87 -23.13
C PHE A 257 -0.64 8.05 -22.19
N ILE A 258 -1.01 7.81 -20.92
CA ILE A 258 -1.04 8.82 -19.86
C ILE A 258 -0.02 8.39 -18.79
N ILE A 259 1.00 9.20 -18.57
CA ILE A 259 2.12 8.87 -17.69
C ILE A 259 2.24 9.96 -16.61
N GLN A 260 2.02 9.60 -15.35
CA GLN A 260 2.28 10.52 -14.26
C GLN A 260 3.79 10.62 -14.01
N TRP A 261 4.34 11.82 -14.25
CA TRP A 261 5.78 12.13 -14.08
C TRP A 261 5.94 13.43 -13.31
N ASN A 262 5.53 13.43 -12.05
CA ASN A 262 5.40 14.59 -11.17
C ASN A 262 6.66 14.93 -10.36
N GLN A 263 7.77 14.20 -10.56
CA GLN A 263 9.03 14.45 -9.85
C GLN A 263 10.23 13.96 -10.66
N ASP A 264 11.41 14.46 -10.32
CA ASP A 264 12.67 13.98 -10.89
C ASP A 264 12.97 12.54 -10.47
N ILE A 265 13.47 11.75 -11.41
CA ILE A 265 13.82 10.35 -11.22
C ILE A 265 15.32 10.21 -11.45
N PHE A 266 16.00 9.48 -10.57
CA PHE A 266 17.44 9.28 -10.64
C PHE A 266 17.77 7.79 -10.72
N ASN A 267 18.78 7.46 -11.52
CA ASN A 267 19.42 6.16 -11.53
C ASN A 267 20.22 5.91 -10.23
N ALA A 268 20.66 4.68 -10.02
CA ALA A 268 21.49 4.31 -8.87
C ALA A 268 22.85 5.04 -8.81
N ASP A 269 23.37 5.49 -9.95
CA ASP A 269 24.60 6.28 -10.08
C ASP A 269 24.39 7.79 -9.86
N GLY A 270 23.14 8.22 -9.61
CA GLY A 270 22.76 9.61 -9.41
C GLY A 270 22.47 10.40 -10.69
N SER A 271 22.59 9.80 -11.87
CA SER A 271 22.19 10.44 -13.12
C SER A 271 20.67 10.58 -13.21
N LYS A 272 20.19 11.73 -13.69
CA LYS A 272 18.76 11.99 -13.87
C LYS A 272 18.26 11.22 -15.09
N ILE A 273 17.06 10.65 -14.96
CA ILE A 273 16.33 10.06 -16.07
C ILE A 273 15.47 11.16 -16.69
N GLU A 274 15.77 11.52 -17.92
CA GLU A 274 15.02 12.50 -18.67
C GLU A 274 13.90 11.81 -19.48
N LYS A 275 12.88 12.59 -19.79
CA LYS A 275 11.85 12.19 -20.75
C LYS A 275 12.45 12.21 -22.15
N TYR A 276 12.02 11.27 -22.99
CA TYR A 276 12.40 11.30 -24.40
C TYR A 276 11.64 12.42 -25.13
N SER A 277 12.37 13.30 -25.83
CA SER A 277 11.81 14.42 -26.57
C SER A 277 10.75 13.99 -27.60
N GLU A 278 10.93 12.84 -28.21
CA GLU A 278 10.01 12.24 -29.17
C GLU A 278 8.65 11.89 -28.53
N LEU A 279 8.68 11.49 -27.26
CA LEU A 279 7.44 11.22 -26.51
C LEU A 279 6.77 12.50 -26.00
N GLU A 280 7.57 13.52 -25.62
CA GLU A 280 7.04 14.82 -25.19
C GLU A 280 6.33 15.57 -26.31
N THR A 281 6.73 15.33 -27.57
CA THR A 281 6.14 15.97 -28.75
C THR A 281 5.07 15.11 -29.43
N SER A 282 4.85 13.87 -28.96
CA SER A 282 3.86 12.96 -29.53
C SER A 282 2.44 13.32 -29.05
N ASP A 283 1.50 13.40 -29.98
CA ASP A 283 0.06 13.55 -29.70
C ASP A 283 -0.57 12.33 -29.00
N LYS A 284 0.14 11.18 -29.01
CA LYS A 284 -0.28 9.95 -28.36
C LYS A 284 0.18 9.83 -26.90
N VAL A 285 1.03 10.73 -26.40
CA VAL A 285 1.60 10.64 -25.06
C VAL A 285 1.30 11.91 -24.26
N GLU A 286 0.70 11.74 -23.10
CA GLU A 286 0.42 12.81 -22.15
C GLU A 286 1.22 12.57 -20.86
N PHE A 287 2.06 13.53 -20.48
CA PHE A 287 2.79 13.53 -19.22
C PHE A 287 2.09 14.42 -18.20
N LEU A 288 1.65 13.82 -17.09
CA LEU A 288 1.10 14.55 -15.94
C LEU A 288 2.25 14.94 -15.01
N THR A 289 2.61 16.23 -15.02
CA THR A 289 3.81 16.73 -14.34
C THR A 289 3.56 17.28 -12.94
N SER A 290 2.30 17.27 -12.48
CA SER A 290 1.90 17.72 -11.15
C SER A 290 1.39 16.55 -10.30
N ASP A 291 1.31 16.78 -9.00
CA ASP A 291 0.52 15.93 -8.12
C ASP A 291 -0.96 16.06 -8.48
N LEU A 292 -1.64 14.92 -8.51
CA LEU A 292 -3.08 14.87 -8.77
C LEU A 292 -3.84 14.99 -7.45
N SER A 293 -4.92 15.74 -7.43
CA SER A 293 -5.94 15.64 -6.39
C SER A 293 -6.61 14.26 -6.45
N SER A 294 -7.29 13.85 -5.38
CA SER A 294 -8.03 12.57 -5.34
C SER A 294 -9.07 12.50 -6.48
N GLN A 295 -9.74 13.60 -6.80
CA GLN A 295 -10.72 13.64 -7.89
C GLN A 295 -10.05 13.45 -9.26
N GLU A 296 -8.99 14.20 -9.56
CA GLU A 296 -8.25 14.06 -10.83
C GLU A 296 -7.68 12.66 -11.00
N TYR A 297 -7.13 12.10 -9.93
CA TYR A 297 -6.63 10.72 -9.93
C TYR A 297 -7.74 9.72 -10.26
N ASN A 298 -8.91 9.84 -9.63
CA ASN A 298 -10.06 8.98 -9.89
C ASN A 298 -10.58 9.13 -11.32
N ASP A 299 -10.60 10.36 -11.87
CA ASP A 299 -11.02 10.64 -13.24
C ASP A 299 -10.06 9.98 -14.27
N TYR A 300 -8.74 10.09 -14.06
CA TYR A 300 -7.76 9.39 -14.89
C TYR A 300 -7.86 7.87 -14.75
N LEU A 301 -8.02 7.36 -13.55
CA LEU A 301 -8.14 5.93 -13.30
C LEU A 301 -9.39 5.35 -14.00
N THR A 302 -10.55 5.96 -13.83
CA THR A 302 -11.81 5.48 -14.41
C THR A 302 -11.91 5.66 -15.93
N SER A 303 -11.21 6.66 -16.49
CA SER A 303 -11.12 6.87 -17.94
C SER A 303 -10.10 5.95 -18.63
N SER A 304 -9.27 5.23 -17.87
CA SER A 304 -8.27 4.33 -18.42
C SER A 304 -8.89 3.02 -18.90
N ASP A 305 -8.51 2.58 -20.08
CA ASP A 305 -8.89 1.26 -20.63
C ASP A 305 -8.00 0.15 -20.11
N CYS A 306 -6.74 0.48 -19.78
CA CYS A 306 -5.76 -0.42 -19.21
C CYS A 306 -4.82 0.36 -18.28
N ILE A 307 -4.41 -0.26 -17.18
CA ILE A 307 -3.35 0.27 -16.30
C ILE A 307 -2.06 -0.49 -16.58
N ILE A 308 -0.94 0.25 -16.68
CA ILE A 308 0.38 -0.33 -16.94
C ILE A 308 1.30 -0.15 -15.73
N LEU A 309 1.82 -1.25 -15.20
CA LEU A 309 2.61 -1.31 -13.96
C LEU A 309 3.90 -2.12 -14.21
N PRO A 310 4.88 -1.57 -14.96
CA PRO A 310 6.12 -2.26 -15.32
C PRO A 310 7.12 -2.21 -14.16
N TYR A 311 6.63 -2.46 -12.95
CA TYR A 311 7.36 -2.28 -11.71
C TYR A 311 8.53 -3.23 -11.62
N ARG A 312 9.67 -2.73 -11.12
CA ARG A 312 10.86 -3.56 -10.95
C ARG A 312 10.64 -4.64 -9.90
N ARG A 313 10.92 -5.88 -10.27
CA ARG A 313 10.72 -7.05 -9.44
C ARG A 313 11.39 -6.92 -8.06
N GLN A 314 12.60 -6.43 -8.01
CA GLN A 314 13.34 -6.29 -6.74
C GLN A 314 12.60 -5.46 -5.69
N ALA A 315 11.86 -4.43 -6.11
CA ALA A 315 11.09 -3.56 -5.23
C ALA A 315 9.67 -4.09 -4.96
N TYR A 316 9.06 -4.78 -5.94
CA TYR A 316 7.66 -5.19 -5.89
C TYR A 316 7.46 -6.72 -5.80
N TYR A 317 8.51 -7.47 -5.51
CA TYR A 317 8.37 -8.91 -5.27
C TYR A 317 7.36 -9.21 -4.17
N THR A 318 7.43 -8.49 -3.06
CA THR A 318 6.52 -8.66 -1.91
C THR A 318 5.56 -7.49 -1.72
N ARG A 319 5.83 -6.32 -2.30
CA ARG A 319 5.11 -5.07 -2.03
C ARG A 319 3.81 -4.99 -2.80
N LEU A 320 2.72 -4.68 -2.10
CA LEU A 320 1.41 -4.37 -2.68
C LEU A 320 1.45 -3.07 -3.51
N SER A 321 0.62 -3.04 -4.55
CA SER A 321 0.30 -1.83 -5.32
C SER A 321 -1.18 -1.46 -5.13
N GLY A 322 -1.45 -0.31 -4.51
CA GLY A 322 -2.82 0.19 -4.35
C GLY A 322 -3.53 0.36 -5.68
N ILE A 323 -2.82 0.87 -6.70
CA ILE A 323 -3.36 1.08 -8.05
C ILE A 323 -3.80 -0.25 -8.69
N ALA A 324 -3.06 -1.34 -8.47
CA ALA A 324 -3.45 -2.65 -8.97
C ALA A 324 -4.74 -3.16 -8.30
N VAL A 325 -4.90 -2.91 -7.00
CA VAL A 325 -6.13 -3.23 -6.26
C VAL A 325 -7.30 -2.41 -6.81
N GLU A 326 -7.11 -1.11 -7.00
CA GLU A 326 -8.13 -0.20 -7.52
C GLU A 326 -8.55 -0.60 -8.94
N ALA A 327 -7.59 -0.88 -9.82
CA ALA A 327 -7.86 -1.35 -11.18
C ALA A 327 -8.66 -2.67 -11.16
N ALA A 328 -8.29 -3.62 -10.30
CA ALA A 328 -9.00 -4.89 -10.17
C ALA A 328 -10.45 -4.69 -9.67
N ILE A 329 -10.67 -3.83 -8.67
CA ILE A 329 -12.01 -3.50 -8.14
C ILE A 329 -12.88 -2.85 -9.22
N LEU A 330 -12.29 -1.98 -10.06
CA LEU A 330 -12.98 -1.29 -11.15
C LEU A 330 -13.16 -2.14 -12.42
N GLY A 331 -12.55 -3.32 -12.48
CA GLY A 331 -12.58 -4.18 -13.67
C GLY A 331 -11.75 -3.62 -14.82
N ILE A 332 -10.61 -2.99 -14.52
CA ILE A 332 -9.66 -2.47 -15.50
C ILE A 332 -8.53 -3.49 -15.64
N PRO A 333 -8.22 -3.97 -16.86
CA PRO A 333 -7.11 -4.88 -17.07
C PRO A 333 -5.75 -4.22 -16.84
N ILE A 334 -4.75 -5.04 -16.49
CA ILE A 334 -3.42 -4.55 -16.07
C ILE A 334 -2.33 -5.20 -16.92
N ILE A 335 -1.36 -4.40 -17.41
CA ILE A 335 -0.07 -4.91 -17.87
C ILE A 335 0.90 -4.82 -16.69
N TYR A 336 1.52 -5.93 -16.28
CA TYR A 336 2.26 -6.01 -15.02
C TYR A 336 3.56 -6.82 -15.15
N THR A 337 4.55 -6.54 -14.32
CA THR A 337 5.78 -7.36 -14.27
C THR A 337 5.51 -8.70 -13.60
N LYS A 338 5.87 -9.80 -14.29
CA LYS A 338 5.82 -11.16 -13.76
C LYS A 338 6.68 -11.36 -12.51
N ASP A 339 6.39 -12.43 -11.79
CA ASP A 339 7.11 -12.82 -10.56
C ASP A 339 7.18 -11.69 -9.52
N THR A 340 6.10 -10.91 -9.43
CA THR A 340 5.88 -9.87 -8.44
C THR A 340 4.56 -10.09 -7.71
N TRP A 341 4.29 -9.32 -6.67
CA TRP A 341 2.98 -9.29 -6.02
C TRP A 341 1.83 -8.98 -7.01
N LEU A 342 2.13 -8.23 -8.10
CA LEU A 342 1.14 -7.92 -9.12
C LEU A 342 0.62 -9.18 -9.83
N GLU A 343 1.49 -10.16 -10.10
CA GLU A 343 1.08 -11.43 -10.68
C GLU A 343 0.14 -12.21 -9.76
N ASP A 344 0.44 -12.23 -8.46
CA ASP A 344 -0.45 -12.88 -7.47
C ASP A 344 -1.84 -12.21 -7.48
N ALA A 345 -1.89 -10.88 -7.47
CA ALA A 345 -3.14 -10.11 -7.48
C ALA A 345 -3.96 -10.34 -8.76
N VAL A 346 -3.30 -10.30 -9.93
CA VAL A 346 -3.97 -10.55 -11.22
C VAL A 346 -4.46 -11.98 -11.32
N SER A 347 -3.67 -12.94 -10.85
CA SER A 347 -4.04 -14.36 -10.82
C SER A 347 -5.29 -14.59 -9.94
N GLU A 348 -5.35 -13.96 -8.76
CA GLU A 348 -6.40 -14.19 -7.76
C GLU A 348 -7.71 -13.46 -8.11
N TYR A 349 -7.62 -12.18 -8.50
CA TYR A 349 -8.81 -11.34 -8.66
C TYR A 349 -8.71 -10.26 -9.73
N GLY A 350 -7.65 -10.24 -10.56
CA GLY A 350 -7.48 -9.31 -11.67
C GLY A 350 -7.48 -10.00 -13.04
N ALA A 351 -7.26 -9.22 -14.09
CA ALA A 351 -7.04 -9.70 -15.46
C ALA A 351 -5.96 -8.87 -16.15
N GLY A 352 -5.22 -9.45 -17.08
CA GLY A 352 -4.21 -8.71 -17.83
C GLY A 352 -3.06 -9.55 -18.34
N LEU A 353 -1.95 -8.88 -18.67
CA LEU A 353 -0.78 -9.46 -19.31
C LEU A 353 0.48 -9.27 -18.46
N GLY A 354 1.19 -10.37 -18.22
CA GLY A 354 2.48 -10.35 -17.54
C GLY A 354 3.64 -10.09 -18.52
N VAL A 355 4.59 -9.24 -18.09
CA VAL A 355 5.81 -8.90 -18.83
C VAL A 355 7.06 -9.33 -18.05
N GLU A 356 8.14 -9.64 -18.75
CA GLU A 356 9.42 -9.94 -18.13
C GLU A 356 10.02 -8.68 -17.50
N ASN A 357 10.64 -8.83 -16.32
CA ASN A 357 11.22 -7.72 -15.57
C ASN A 357 12.21 -6.92 -16.41
N GLU A 358 12.02 -5.59 -16.47
CA GLU A 358 12.88 -4.63 -17.17
C GLU A 358 13.08 -4.92 -18.69
N ASN A 359 12.19 -5.70 -19.31
CA ASN A 359 12.23 -6.02 -20.72
C ASN A 359 11.26 -5.11 -21.51
N TYR A 360 11.79 -4.02 -22.09
CA TYR A 360 10.98 -3.05 -22.84
C TYR A 360 10.40 -3.60 -24.15
N LEU A 361 11.06 -4.61 -24.79
CA LEU A 361 10.56 -5.23 -26.02
C LEU A 361 9.33 -6.12 -25.72
N ASP A 362 9.41 -6.95 -24.69
CA ASP A 362 8.26 -7.73 -24.21
C ASP A 362 7.10 -6.80 -23.75
N LEU A 363 7.44 -5.70 -23.08
CA LEU A 363 6.45 -4.69 -22.69
C LEU A 363 5.74 -4.08 -23.91
N ALA A 364 6.48 -3.72 -24.96
CA ALA A 364 5.94 -3.19 -26.20
C ALA A 364 5.02 -4.22 -26.89
N GLU A 365 5.44 -5.49 -26.95
CA GLU A 365 4.60 -6.58 -27.49
C GLU A 365 3.30 -6.75 -26.69
N LYS A 366 3.35 -6.71 -25.35
CA LYS A 366 2.15 -6.86 -24.51
C LYS A 366 1.22 -5.65 -24.57
N ILE A 367 1.77 -4.45 -24.79
CA ILE A 367 0.95 -3.25 -25.08
C ILE A 367 0.19 -3.44 -26.39
N ASP A 368 0.86 -3.84 -27.46
CA ASP A 368 0.23 -4.10 -28.76
C ASP A 368 -0.86 -5.17 -28.67
N LEU A 369 -0.57 -6.27 -27.98
CA LEU A 369 -1.53 -7.35 -27.75
C LEU A 369 -2.74 -6.88 -26.94
N MET A 370 -2.52 -6.05 -25.89
CA MET A 370 -3.58 -5.48 -25.08
C MET A 370 -4.48 -4.57 -25.92
N VAL A 371 -3.91 -3.68 -26.71
CA VAL A 371 -4.66 -2.77 -27.60
C VAL A 371 -5.50 -3.55 -28.60
N SER A 372 -4.90 -4.58 -29.23
CA SER A 372 -5.56 -5.40 -30.23
C SER A 372 -6.72 -6.24 -29.68
N ASN A 373 -6.73 -6.54 -28.38
CA ASN A 373 -7.72 -7.42 -27.75
C ASN A 373 -8.37 -6.79 -26.51
N ILE A 374 -8.45 -5.48 -26.45
CA ILE A 374 -8.86 -4.72 -25.24
C ILE A 374 -10.24 -5.16 -24.72
N GLU A 375 -11.21 -5.39 -25.60
CA GLU A 375 -12.56 -5.80 -25.22
C GLU A 375 -12.57 -7.15 -24.47
N GLN A 376 -11.73 -8.10 -24.90
CA GLN A 376 -11.59 -9.39 -24.25
C GLN A 376 -11.04 -9.23 -22.84
N TYR A 377 -9.93 -8.45 -22.67
CA TYR A 377 -9.32 -8.24 -21.37
C TYR A 377 -10.22 -7.43 -20.42
N GLN A 378 -10.94 -6.44 -20.92
CA GLN A 378 -11.94 -5.69 -20.15
C GLN A 378 -13.08 -6.61 -19.68
N SER A 379 -13.61 -7.45 -20.57
CA SER A 379 -14.66 -8.41 -20.21
C SER A 379 -14.20 -9.37 -19.11
N GLU A 380 -12.96 -9.85 -19.16
CA GLU A 380 -12.38 -10.70 -18.13
C GLU A 380 -12.17 -9.94 -16.81
N ALA A 381 -11.63 -8.72 -16.87
CA ALA A 381 -11.41 -7.89 -15.70
C ALA A 381 -12.73 -7.56 -14.99
N ILE A 382 -13.78 -7.22 -15.73
CA ILE A 382 -15.12 -6.96 -15.17
C ILE A 382 -15.68 -8.21 -14.47
N LYS A 383 -15.54 -9.40 -15.07
CA LYS A 383 -15.98 -10.65 -14.44
C LYS A 383 -15.27 -10.93 -13.12
N LYS A 384 -13.97 -10.63 -13.05
CA LYS A 384 -13.16 -10.85 -11.85
C LYS A 384 -13.28 -9.72 -10.81
N SER A 385 -13.79 -8.54 -11.19
CA SER A 385 -13.89 -7.39 -10.27
C SER A 385 -14.73 -7.68 -9.02
N LEU A 386 -15.73 -8.57 -9.12
CA LEU A 386 -16.52 -9.00 -7.96
C LEU A 386 -15.66 -9.77 -6.94
N LEU A 387 -14.69 -10.57 -7.40
CA LEU A 387 -13.74 -11.25 -6.52
C LEU A 387 -12.86 -10.24 -5.79
N ALA A 388 -12.35 -9.22 -6.53
CA ALA A 388 -11.56 -8.16 -5.94
C ALA A 388 -12.35 -7.36 -4.88
N ARG A 389 -13.59 -6.97 -5.19
CA ARG A 389 -14.49 -6.27 -4.26
C ARG A 389 -14.78 -7.09 -3.01
N ASN A 390 -15.08 -8.37 -3.17
CA ASN A 390 -15.33 -9.27 -2.03
C ASN A 390 -14.08 -9.43 -1.17
N TYR A 391 -12.89 -9.63 -1.78
CA TYR A 391 -11.64 -9.79 -1.04
C TYR A 391 -11.27 -8.50 -0.28
N HIS A 392 -11.37 -7.33 -0.92
CA HIS A 392 -11.03 -6.02 -0.35
C HIS A 392 -12.20 -5.33 0.39
N SER A 393 -13.22 -6.10 0.75
CA SER A 393 -14.41 -5.59 1.44
C SER A 393 -14.10 -5.11 2.86
N GLN A 394 -14.97 -4.20 3.35
CA GLN A 394 -14.98 -3.75 4.74
C GLN A 394 -15.02 -4.92 5.72
N ASP A 395 -15.90 -5.90 5.49
CA ASP A 395 -16.10 -7.02 6.40
C ASP A 395 -14.85 -7.87 6.56
N ASN A 396 -14.16 -8.18 5.45
CA ASN A 396 -12.90 -8.92 5.49
C ASN A 396 -11.80 -8.13 6.20
N PHE A 397 -11.71 -6.82 5.97
CA PHE A 397 -10.73 -5.99 6.67
C PHE A 397 -11.00 -5.96 8.18
N LEU A 398 -12.26 -5.72 8.57
CA LEU A 398 -12.65 -5.69 9.98
C LEU A 398 -12.45 -7.05 10.65
N GLN A 399 -12.74 -8.15 9.94
CA GLN A 399 -12.47 -9.50 10.47
C GLN A 399 -10.98 -9.71 10.77
N CYS A 400 -10.08 -9.25 9.91
CA CYS A 400 -8.65 -9.31 10.17
C CYS A 400 -8.24 -8.41 11.34
N LEU A 401 -8.75 -7.17 11.38
CA LEU A 401 -8.41 -6.18 12.40
C LEU A 401 -8.89 -6.62 13.79
N TRP A 402 -10.11 -7.09 13.92
CA TRP A 402 -10.76 -7.43 15.19
C TRP A 402 -10.71 -8.92 15.53
N GLY A 403 -10.44 -9.79 14.56
CA GLY A 403 -10.45 -11.24 14.74
C GLY A 403 -11.87 -11.79 14.98
N GLN A 404 -11.98 -12.86 15.77
CA GLN A 404 -13.28 -13.52 16.04
C GLN A 404 -14.30 -12.65 16.82
N GLU A 405 -13.87 -11.53 17.37
CA GLU A 405 -14.77 -10.65 18.14
C GLU A 405 -15.83 -9.93 17.31
N ILE A 406 -15.64 -9.79 15.98
CA ILE A 406 -16.63 -9.13 15.10
C ILE A 406 -17.89 -9.99 14.92
N LYS A 407 -17.79 -11.32 14.90
CA LYS A 407 -18.98 -12.19 14.78
C LYS A 407 -20.05 -11.95 15.85
N LYS A 408 -19.70 -11.27 16.95
CA LYS A 408 -20.65 -10.87 18.00
C LYS A 408 -21.36 -9.54 17.72
N ILE A 409 -20.74 -8.64 16.92
CA ILE A 409 -21.33 -7.32 16.60
C ILE A 409 -22.43 -7.46 15.54
N GLU A 410 -22.21 -8.27 14.49
CA GLU A 410 -23.19 -8.49 13.41
C GLU A 410 -24.52 -9.10 13.90
N LYS A 411 -24.46 -10.00 14.91
CA LYS A 411 -25.68 -10.60 15.46
C LYS A 411 -26.55 -9.64 16.27
N VAL A 412 -26.02 -8.48 16.69
CA VAL A 412 -26.78 -7.49 17.45
C VAL A 412 -27.43 -6.45 16.51
N SER A 413 -26.81 -6.15 15.35
CA SER A 413 -27.35 -5.21 14.37
C SER A 413 -28.47 -5.81 13.47
N SER A 414 -28.52 -7.14 13.33
CA SER A 414 -29.57 -7.83 12.53
C SER A 414 -30.85 -8.21 13.30
N SER A 415 -30.97 -7.79 14.56
CA SER A 415 -32.13 -8.05 15.41
C SER A 415 -32.94 -6.79 15.82
N TYR A 416 -32.82 -5.69 15.02
CA TYR A 416 -33.70 -4.52 15.15
C TYR A 416 -34.39 -4.16 13.85
#